data_919c89162b2d14ddd35b951858e2d933
#
_entry.id   919c89162b2d14ddd35b951858e2d933
#
_cell.length_a   1.000
_cell.length_b   1.000
_cell.length_c   1.000
_cell.angle_alpha   90.00
_cell.angle_beta   90.00
_cell.angle_gamma   90.00
#
_symmetry.space_group_name_H-M   'P 1'
#
loop_
_entity.id
_entity.type
_entity.pdbx_description
1 polymer ?
#
loop_
_entity_poly.entity_id
_entity_poly.type
_entity_poly.pdbx_seq_one_letter_code
_entity_poly.pdbx_strand_id
1 'polypeptide(L)'
;MGRRRLVLGGVVAAVLVAAGTATVVSVTHAQTLAARLPPASASSEQVLRVYLRAAKAHDCAVTEALTDDSGGPDAAWCGGRTPSSWFDDHPDLLGYRHIGAVSRLSAKETGRSAEECIPVDVTETNMTGAEPGDLPGWGFCFRHTPAGWRLTDEGYG
;
A
#
# COMPACT_ATOMS: atom_id res chain seq x y z
N MET A 1 29.47 1.00 -53.11
CA MET A 1 28.15 1.42 -52.56
C MET A 1 27.49 0.27 -51.75
N GLY A 2 28.01 -0.17 -50.65
CA GLY A 2 27.53 -1.39 -50.00
C GLY A 2 27.59 -1.43 -48.46
N ARG A 3 28.01 -0.36 -47.75
CA ARG A 3 28.21 -0.37 -46.29
C ARG A 3 27.18 0.37 -45.44
N ARG A 4 26.22 1.11 -46.04
CA ARG A 4 25.25 1.92 -45.27
C ARG A 4 23.92 1.21 -44.94
N ARG A 5 23.66 0.04 -45.53
CA ARG A 5 22.37 -0.66 -45.29
C ARG A 5 22.36 -1.63 -44.08
N LEU A 6 23.53 -2.02 -43.56
CA LEU A 6 23.63 -2.95 -42.45
C LEU A 6 23.47 -2.30 -41.04
N VAL A 7 23.69 -0.97 -40.94
CA VAL A 7 23.59 -0.28 -39.64
C VAL A 7 22.14 0.03 -39.25
N LEU A 8 21.25 0.27 -40.23
CA LEU A 8 19.84 0.55 -39.92
C LEU A 8 19.06 -0.68 -39.42
N GLY A 9 19.43 -1.88 -39.85
CA GLY A 9 18.74 -3.11 -39.40
C GLY A 9 19.03 -3.47 -37.93
N GLY A 10 20.21 -3.16 -37.43
CA GLY A 10 20.60 -3.47 -36.06
C GLY A 10 19.93 -2.59 -35.02
N VAL A 11 19.68 -1.33 -35.32
CA VAL A 11 19.05 -0.40 -34.37
C VAL A 11 17.57 -0.69 -34.19
N VAL A 12 16.85 -1.06 -35.27
CA VAL A 12 15.42 -1.39 -35.19
C VAL A 12 15.19 -2.68 -34.39
N ALA A 13 16.05 -3.70 -34.58
CA ALA A 13 15.95 -4.93 -33.83
C ALA A 13 16.21 -4.74 -32.32
N ALA A 14 17.18 -3.90 -31.94
CA ALA A 14 17.49 -3.60 -30.56
C ALA A 14 16.37 -2.81 -29.86
N VAL A 15 15.71 -1.89 -30.54
CA VAL A 15 14.58 -1.12 -29.98
C VAL A 15 13.35 -2.02 -29.78
N LEU A 16 13.08 -2.95 -30.69
CA LEU A 16 11.93 -3.87 -30.53
C LEU A 16 12.14 -4.88 -29.39
N VAL A 17 13.35 -5.35 -29.15
CA VAL A 17 13.67 -6.23 -28.02
C VAL A 17 13.55 -5.49 -26.70
N ALA A 18 14.04 -4.24 -26.61
CA ALA A 18 13.92 -3.43 -25.39
C ALA A 18 12.47 -3.09 -25.05
N ALA A 19 11.64 -2.77 -26.03
CA ALA A 19 10.21 -2.51 -25.81
C ALA A 19 9.45 -3.77 -25.39
N GLY A 20 9.78 -4.94 -25.95
CA GLY A 20 9.15 -6.20 -25.59
C GLY A 20 9.49 -6.66 -24.18
N THR A 21 10.70 -6.50 -23.72
CA THR A 21 11.11 -6.89 -22.34
C THR A 21 10.49 -5.99 -21.28
N ALA A 22 10.38 -4.68 -21.51
CA ALA A 22 9.74 -3.76 -20.56
C ALA A 22 8.25 -4.06 -20.33
N THR A 23 7.51 -4.41 -21.39
CA THR A 23 6.10 -4.79 -21.29
C THR A 23 5.87 -6.09 -20.54
N VAL A 24 6.69 -7.11 -20.77
CA VAL A 24 6.58 -8.41 -20.06
C VAL A 24 6.85 -8.23 -18.56
N VAL A 25 7.88 -7.49 -18.17
CA VAL A 25 8.21 -7.24 -16.76
C VAL A 25 7.08 -6.50 -16.05
N SER A 26 6.49 -5.49 -16.68
CA SER A 26 5.39 -4.72 -16.09
C SER A 26 4.13 -5.57 -15.88
N VAL A 27 3.78 -6.45 -16.82
CA VAL A 27 2.62 -7.34 -16.70
C VAL A 27 2.81 -8.37 -15.59
N THR A 28 3.99 -8.98 -15.48
CA THR A 28 4.27 -9.95 -14.42
C THR A 28 4.25 -9.30 -13.03
N HIS A 29 4.77 -8.08 -12.87
CA HIS A 29 4.73 -7.37 -11.60
C HIS A 29 3.30 -7.04 -11.17
N ALA A 30 2.47 -6.52 -12.06
CA ALA A 30 1.06 -6.23 -11.78
C ALA A 30 0.27 -7.49 -11.41
N GLN A 31 0.50 -8.62 -12.08
CA GLN A 31 -0.12 -9.91 -11.75
C GLN A 31 0.32 -10.42 -10.38
N THR A 32 1.59 -10.27 -10.04
CA THR A 32 2.13 -10.68 -8.74
C THR A 32 1.53 -9.85 -7.61
N LEU A 33 1.36 -8.56 -7.79
CA LEU A 33 0.69 -7.68 -6.82
C LEU A 33 -0.79 -8.05 -6.67
N ALA A 34 -1.52 -8.20 -7.78
CA ALA A 34 -2.94 -8.55 -7.76
C ALA A 34 -3.22 -9.87 -7.02
N ALA A 35 -2.33 -10.86 -7.11
CA ALA A 35 -2.45 -12.14 -6.39
C ALA A 35 -2.29 -12.01 -4.86
N ARG A 36 -1.71 -10.90 -4.37
CA ARG A 36 -1.52 -10.62 -2.93
C ARG A 36 -2.63 -9.77 -2.34
N LEU A 37 -3.41 -9.09 -3.18
CA LEU A 37 -4.52 -8.25 -2.76
C LEU A 37 -5.75 -9.10 -2.42
N PRO A 38 -6.57 -8.70 -1.45
CA PRO A 38 -7.84 -9.34 -1.18
C PRO A 38 -8.81 -9.10 -2.35
N PRO A 39 -9.76 -10.04 -2.60
CA PRO A 39 -10.76 -9.84 -3.63
C PRO A 39 -11.64 -8.62 -3.31
N ALA A 40 -12.23 -7.97 -4.32
CA ALA A 40 -13.10 -6.82 -4.14
C ALA A 40 -14.32 -7.10 -3.22
N SER A 41 -14.73 -8.37 -3.10
CA SER A 41 -15.80 -8.82 -2.21
C SER A 41 -15.35 -9.08 -0.76
N ALA A 42 -14.07 -8.90 -0.43
CA ALA A 42 -13.58 -9.05 0.93
C ALA A 42 -14.22 -8.00 1.86
N SER A 43 -14.39 -8.33 3.15
CA SER A 43 -14.83 -7.36 4.16
C SER A 43 -13.72 -6.37 4.51
N SER A 44 -14.08 -5.22 5.10
CA SER A 44 -13.12 -4.25 5.63
C SER A 44 -12.12 -4.87 6.61
N GLU A 45 -12.58 -5.79 7.49
CA GLU A 45 -11.71 -6.52 8.42
C GLU A 45 -10.71 -7.44 7.68
N GLN A 46 -11.14 -8.12 6.62
CA GLN A 46 -10.23 -8.95 5.81
C GLN A 46 -9.17 -8.09 5.12
N VAL A 47 -9.55 -6.93 4.60
CA VAL A 47 -8.63 -5.95 4.01
C VAL A 47 -7.64 -5.43 5.05
N LEU A 48 -8.12 -5.05 6.25
CA LEU A 48 -7.28 -4.62 7.36
C LEU A 48 -6.22 -5.68 7.72
N ARG A 49 -6.61 -6.96 7.81
CA ARG A 49 -5.66 -8.04 8.11
C ARG A 49 -4.58 -8.22 7.04
N VAL A 50 -4.91 -7.97 5.77
CA VAL A 50 -3.92 -7.97 4.68
C VAL A 50 -3.01 -6.76 4.81
N TYR A 51 -3.57 -5.58 5.03
CA TYR A 51 -2.85 -4.32 5.23
C TYR A 51 -1.82 -4.44 6.37
N LEU A 52 -2.25 -4.84 7.56
CA LEU A 52 -1.37 -4.97 8.74
C LEU A 52 -0.25 -5.99 8.53
N ARG A 53 -0.52 -7.10 7.84
CA ARG A 53 0.53 -8.08 7.50
C ARG A 53 1.53 -7.51 6.51
N ALA A 54 1.06 -6.77 5.51
CA ALA A 54 1.90 -6.13 4.52
C ALA A 54 2.77 -5.02 5.15
N ALA A 55 2.17 -4.17 6.00
CA ALA A 55 2.87 -3.13 6.73
C ALA A 55 3.99 -3.71 7.60
N LYS A 56 3.68 -4.74 8.40
CA LYS A 56 4.67 -5.42 9.24
C LYS A 56 5.80 -6.09 8.44
N ALA A 57 5.52 -6.52 7.20
CA ALA A 57 6.49 -7.12 6.30
C ALA A 57 7.20 -6.10 5.40
N HIS A 58 6.90 -4.81 5.55
CA HIS A 58 7.36 -3.72 4.66
C HIS A 58 7.03 -3.97 3.18
N ASP A 59 5.87 -4.61 2.92
CA ASP A 59 5.34 -4.80 1.57
C ASP A 59 4.55 -3.56 1.14
N CYS A 60 5.27 -2.48 0.88
CA CYS A 60 4.69 -1.17 0.60
C CYS A 60 3.85 -1.14 -0.67
N ALA A 61 4.12 -2.00 -1.65
CA ALA A 61 3.27 -2.11 -2.83
C ALA A 61 1.86 -2.59 -2.51
N VAL A 62 1.70 -3.44 -1.49
CA VAL A 62 0.37 -3.90 -1.04
C VAL A 62 -0.31 -2.84 -0.18
N THR A 63 0.39 -2.20 0.75
CA THR A 63 -0.20 -1.15 1.59
C THR A 63 -0.67 0.04 0.76
N GLU A 64 0.15 0.53 -0.18
CA GLU A 64 -0.22 1.57 -1.12
C GLU A 64 -1.45 1.19 -1.96
N ALA A 65 -1.49 -0.04 -2.51
CA ALA A 65 -2.64 -0.50 -3.29
C ALA A 65 -3.93 -0.64 -2.47
N LEU A 66 -3.85 -0.74 -1.15
CA LEU A 66 -4.99 -0.80 -0.24
C LEU A 66 -5.36 0.56 0.37
N THR A 67 -4.58 1.60 0.14
CA THR A 67 -4.85 2.97 0.59
C THR A 67 -5.57 3.76 -0.51
N ASP A 68 -6.39 4.72 -0.12
CA ASP A 68 -7.14 5.57 -1.05
C ASP A 68 -6.27 6.75 -1.50
N ASP A 69 -6.07 6.90 -2.81
CA ASP A 69 -5.28 7.98 -3.41
C ASP A 69 -5.88 9.39 -3.20
N SER A 70 -7.16 9.49 -2.79
CA SER A 70 -7.87 10.76 -2.64
C SER A 70 -7.66 11.47 -1.30
N GLY A 71 -6.54 11.23 -0.62
CA GLY A 71 -6.17 11.86 0.65
C GLY A 71 -6.15 10.88 1.83
N GLY A 72 -5.99 9.61 1.53
CA GLY A 72 -5.64 8.62 2.53
C GLY A 72 -4.29 8.94 3.18
N PRO A 73 -4.02 8.42 4.38
CA PRO A 73 -2.75 8.64 5.03
C PRO A 73 -1.63 8.13 4.12
N ASP A 74 -0.54 8.87 4.04
CA ASP A 74 0.72 8.31 3.57
C ASP A 74 0.92 7.04 4.37
N ALA A 75 1.06 5.88 3.72
CA ALA A 75 1.11 4.58 4.38
C ALA A 75 2.10 4.65 5.55
N ALA A 76 1.61 4.80 6.78
CA ALA A 76 2.35 5.29 7.94
C ALA A 76 3.63 4.50 8.21
N TRP A 77 3.62 3.20 7.88
CA TRP A 77 4.77 2.32 8.07
C TRP A 77 5.53 1.99 6.78
N CYS A 78 5.22 2.68 5.68
CA CYS A 78 5.85 2.49 4.38
C CYS A 78 6.34 3.79 3.73
N GLY A 79 6.14 4.92 4.37
CA GLY A 79 6.58 6.22 3.85
C GLY A 79 8.10 6.37 3.91
N GLY A 80 8.69 6.93 2.86
CA GLY A 80 9.98 7.59 2.96
C GLY A 80 11.25 6.76 2.91
N ARG A 81 11.23 5.45 2.70
CA ARG A 81 12.47 4.69 2.41
C ARG A 81 13.05 5.03 1.04
N THR A 82 13.44 6.30 0.87
CA THR A 82 14.36 6.63 -0.22
C THR A 82 15.78 6.23 0.20
N PRO A 83 16.57 5.60 -0.68
CA PRO A 83 17.97 5.20 -0.37
C PRO A 83 18.88 6.35 0.07
N SER A 84 18.40 7.59 0.02
CA SER A 84 19.14 8.81 0.34
C SER A 84 18.81 9.39 1.72
N SER A 85 17.79 8.91 2.45
CA SER A 85 17.54 9.39 3.80
C SER A 85 18.35 8.56 4.80
N TRP A 86 19.39 9.15 5.38
CA TRP A 86 20.14 8.59 6.52
C TRP A 86 19.30 8.58 7.82
N PHE A 87 18.12 9.18 7.78
CA PHE A 87 17.16 9.24 8.86
C PHE A 87 15.86 8.67 8.30
N ASP A 88 15.52 7.47 8.72
CA ASP A 88 14.21 6.85 8.46
C ASP A 88 13.26 7.45 9.51
N ASP A 89 12.56 8.53 9.16
CA ASP A 89 11.68 9.27 10.07
C ASP A 89 10.30 8.59 10.25
N HIS A 90 10.13 7.37 9.73
CA HIS A 90 8.86 6.64 9.82
C HIS A 90 8.96 5.50 10.83
N PRO A 91 7.94 5.35 11.69
CA PRO A 91 7.89 4.22 12.61
C PRO A 91 7.74 2.90 11.85
N ASP A 92 8.24 1.82 12.42
CA ASP A 92 8.04 0.45 11.96
C ASP A 92 6.91 -0.20 12.74
N LEU A 93 5.96 -0.87 12.07
CA LEU A 93 4.95 -1.69 12.72
C LEU A 93 5.58 -2.98 13.25
N LEU A 94 5.79 -3.06 14.54
CA LEU A 94 6.37 -4.22 15.22
C LEU A 94 5.36 -5.33 15.45
N GLY A 95 4.11 -4.96 15.75
CA GLY A 95 3.06 -5.92 16.05
C GLY A 95 1.67 -5.31 16.09
N TYR A 96 0.66 -6.18 16.10
CA TYR A 96 -0.73 -5.79 16.31
C TYR A 96 -1.49 -6.92 17.01
N ARG A 97 -2.52 -6.55 17.78
CA ARG A 97 -3.39 -7.45 18.54
C ARG A 97 -4.77 -6.81 18.72
N HIS A 98 -5.73 -7.59 19.24
CA HIS A 98 -7.06 -7.11 19.62
C HIS A 98 -7.74 -6.28 18.52
N ILE A 99 -7.91 -6.87 17.32
CA ILE A 99 -8.73 -6.25 16.28
C ILE A 99 -10.16 -6.19 16.80
N GLY A 100 -10.67 -4.98 17.02
CA GLY A 100 -11.97 -4.72 17.60
C GLY A 100 -13.12 -4.90 16.63
N ALA A 101 -14.32 -4.57 17.07
CA ALA A 101 -15.51 -4.65 16.23
C ALA A 101 -15.56 -3.50 15.22
N VAL A 102 -16.10 -3.81 14.03
CA VAL A 102 -16.35 -2.80 12.99
C VAL A 102 -17.40 -1.80 13.47
N SER A 103 -17.08 -0.52 13.47
CA SER A 103 -18.03 0.58 13.63
C SER A 103 -18.33 1.19 12.27
N ARG A 104 -19.59 1.62 12.05
CA ARG A 104 -19.99 2.23 10.78
C ARG A 104 -20.28 3.69 10.98
N LEU A 105 -19.60 4.52 10.22
CA LEU A 105 -19.80 5.95 10.16
C LEU A 105 -20.59 6.29 8.90
N SER A 106 -21.65 7.05 9.06
CA SER A 106 -22.44 7.55 7.92
C SER A 106 -21.70 8.67 7.19
N ALA A 107 -22.06 8.93 5.94
CA ALA A 107 -21.53 10.07 5.19
C ALA A 107 -21.80 11.42 5.87
N LYS A 108 -22.82 11.51 6.73
CA LYS A 108 -23.10 12.72 7.51
C LYS A 108 -22.08 12.93 8.63
N GLU A 109 -21.62 11.86 9.25
CA GLU A 109 -20.63 11.90 10.34
C GLU A 109 -19.23 12.17 9.82
N THR A 110 -18.86 11.55 8.71
CA THR A 110 -17.54 11.71 8.10
C THR A 110 -17.41 12.99 7.28
N GLY A 111 -18.54 13.60 6.87
CA GLY A 111 -18.57 14.73 5.92
C GLY A 111 -18.17 14.34 4.49
N ARG A 112 -17.94 13.06 4.22
CA ARG A 112 -17.48 12.51 2.92
C ARG A 112 -18.38 11.36 2.45
N SER A 113 -17.93 10.15 2.55
CA SER A 113 -18.67 8.91 2.25
C SER A 113 -18.84 8.09 3.52
N ALA A 114 -19.75 7.12 3.50
CA ALA A 114 -19.84 6.16 4.61
C ALA A 114 -18.56 5.32 4.70
N GLU A 115 -18.13 5.08 5.93
CA GLU A 115 -16.88 4.37 6.24
C GLU A 115 -17.12 3.28 7.28
N GLU A 116 -16.25 2.29 7.29
CA GLU A 116 -16.15 1.28 8.36
C GLU A 116 -14.81 1.49 9.06
N CYS A 117 -14.85 1.75 10.37
CA CYS A 117 -13.66 1.95 11.21
C CYS A 117 -13.47 0.78 12.17
N ILE A 118 -12.23 0.33 12.33
CA ILE A 118 -11.86 -0.84 13.11
C ILE A 118 -10.71 -0.45 14.03
N PRO A 119 -10.89 -0.48 15.37
CA PRO A 119 -9.80 -0.23 16.30
C PRO A 119 -8.89 -1.45 16.42
N VAL A 120 -7.59 -1.22 16.55
CA VAL A 120 -6.56 -2.25 16.72
C VAL A 120 -5.53 -1.77 17.74
N ASP A 121 -5.09 -2.65 18.62
CA ASP A 121 -3.90 -2.36 19.41
C ASP A 121 -2.66 -2.61 18.55
N VAL A 122 -1.90 -1.59 18.26
CA VAL A 122 -0.65 -1.67 17.50
C VAL A 122 0.55 -1.42 18.40
N THR A 123 1.69 -2.00 18.06
CA THR A 123 3.00 -1.70 18.64
C THR A 123 3.90 -1.26 17.52
N GLU A 124 4.47 -0.07 17.62
CA GLU A 124 5.37 0.48 16.62
C GLU A 124 6.66 1.01 17.25
N THR A 125 7.68 1.25 16.46
CA THR A 125 8.83 2.06 16.89
C THR A 125 8.42 3.53 16.96
N ASN A 126 9.06 4.30 17.86
CA ASN A 126 8.90 5.75 17.80
C ASN A 126 9.55 6.31 16.50
N MET A 127 9.26 7.56 16.16
CA MET A 127 9.79 8.25 14.98
C MET A 127 11.34 8.31 14.93
N THR A 128 12.01 8.06 16.04
CA THR A 128 13.48 7.97 16.11
C THR A 128 13.99 6.53 15.97
N GLY A 129 13.08 5.55 15.84
CA GLY A 129 13.42 4.12 15.72
C GLY A 129 14.01 3.50 16.99
N ALA A 130 14.06 4.25 18.10
CA ALA A 130 14.83 3.84 19.28
C ALA A 130 14.03 2.97 20.27
N GLU A 131 12.73 3.22 20.45
CA GLU A 131 11.94 2.51 21.46
C GLU A 131 10.56 2.10 20.95
N PRO A 132 10.08 0.87 21.28
CA PRO A 132 8.73 0.44 20.98
C PRO A 132 7.71 1.25 21.79
N GLY A 133 6.58 1.60 21.17
CA GLY A 133 5.41 2.20 21.81
C GLY A 133 4.14 1.43 21.48
N ASP A 134 3.28 1.25 22.47
CA ASP A 134 1.94 0.67 22.27
C ASP A 134 0.91 1.78 22.04
N LEU A 135 0.12 1.62 20.98
CA LEU A 135 -0.99 2.49 20.60
C LEU A 135 -2.30 1.67 20.70
N PRO A 136 -2.94 1.62 21.88
CA PRO A 136 -4.17 0.86 22.06
C PRO A 136 -5.34 1.54 21.34
N GLY A 137 -6.13 0.74 20.61
CA GLY A 137 -7.33 1.25 19.95
C GLY A 137 -7.07 2.17 18.77
N TRP A 138 -5.91 2.07 18.12
CA TRP A 138 -5.62 2.80 16.89
C TRP A 138 -6.64 2.49 15.82
N GLY A 139 -7.34 3.49 15.31
CA GLY A 139 -8.44 3.34 14.36
C GLY A 139 -7.95 3.21 12.92
N PHE A 140 -8.55 2.30 12.16
CA PHE A 140 -8.37 2.16 10.72
C PHE A 140 -9.72 2.32 10.04
N CYS A 141 -9.91 3.37 9.26
CA CYS A 141 -11.15 3.66 8.57
C CYS A 141 -11.05 3.33 7.08
N PHE A 142 -12.06 2.64 6.57
CA PHE A 142 -12.11 2.16 5.21
C PHE A 142 -13.36 2.64 4.49
N ARG A 143 -13.22 2.99 3.23
CA ARG A 143 -14.32 3.29 2.31
C ARG A 143 -14.45 2.19 1.26
N HIS A 144 -15.68 1.82 0.94
CA HIS A 144 -15.94 0.85 -0.12
C HIS A 144 -15.89 1.55 -1.50
N THR A 145 -15.09 0.99 -2.41
CA THR A 145 -14.93 1.44 -3.80
C THR A 145 -15.32 0.30 -4.76
N PRO A 146 -15.45 0.54 -6.06
CA PRO A 146 -15.64 -0.56 -7.03
C PRO A 146 -14.52 -1.61 -7.02
N ALA A 147 -13.32 -1.23 -6.56
CA ALA A 147 -12.18 -2.12 -6.43
C ALA A 147 -12.07 -2.78 -5.03
N GLY A 148 -13.11 -2.65 -4.19
CA GLY A 148 -13.16 -3.14 -2.81
C GLY A 148 -12.87 -2.04 -1.78
N TRP A 149 -12.66 -2.44 -0.54
CA TRP A 149 -12.36 -1.52 0.56
C TRP A 149 -10.97 -0.90 0.42
N ARG A 150 -10.87 0.40 0.72
CA ARG A 150 -9.61 1.16 0.75
C ARG A 150 -9.49 1.95 2.03
N LEU A 151 -8.31 1.94 2.63
CA LEU A 151 -7.98 2.73 3.80
C LEU A 151 -8.06 4.22 3.46
N THR A 152 -8.81 4.98 4.25
CA THR A 152 -9.01 6.41 4.08
C THR A 152 -8.44 7.24 5.20
N ASP A 153 -8.28 6.61 6.38
CA ASP A 153 -7.79 7.29 7.57
C ASP A 153 -7.26 6.28 8.59
N GLU A 154 -6.24 6.67 9.35
CA GLU A 154 -5.73 5.91 10.48
C GLU A 154 -5.28 6.87 11.59
N GLY A 155 -5.53 6.49 12.84
CA GLY A 155 -5.18 7.31 13.99
C GLY A 155 -6.13 7.16 15.17
N TYR A 156 -5.97 8.05 16.15
CA TYR A 156 -6.94 8.23 17.22
C TYR A 156 -8.07 9.13 16.70
N GLY A 157 -9.34 8.63 16.75
CA GLY A 157 -10.55 9.38 16.41
C GLY A 157 -11.01 10.30 17.54
#